data_82b521cfbd09d0a27105dcab2a5888a4
#
_entry.id   82b521cfbd09d0a27105dcab2a5888a4
#
_cell.length_a   1.000
_cell.length_b   1.000
_cell.length_c   1.000
_cell.angle_alpha   90.00
_cell.angle_beta   90.00
_cell.angle_gamma   90.00
#
_symmetry.space_group_name_H-M   'P 1'
#
loop_
_entity.id
_entity.type
_entity.pdbx_description
1 polymer ?
#
loop_
_entity_poly.entity_id
_entity_poly.type
_entity_poly.pdbx_seq_one_letter_code
_entity_poly.pdbx_strand_id
1 'polypeptide(L)'
;MTQEDIITPIATVDTRQCMITSPWFVQNTEYSPMPATYKSLVNGEEAFAAVYHAIMNAQKTVDIICWGFQPSMYFIRDGQSLCIGELLCKIAETKKVQVRILGWEMPCNAAGVGGEANLPGKGVIRYKDRKGQSTTDERYDYDRQWFRQYSLSGEWSDHQLKKGQAGIAEIAAAPIAQRQEKLSSLSPLFVGRGFNFLERAEIAYRAANMALDPDISPDTMLTLAGTVTHHQKTVLVDYELPESAVGFVMGHNMLDEYWDTDKHSALFRPGNNMDPRLGANGKLPRQDISSRVTGPILEHLHHNFSMAWEKETGQDLLTIRDSVSIAKKLKLRALHGTPVMAQLLRTQAQAGKHDIETLYLQAVNNATQFIYIENQYFRWPPLAELINQVAERQSKVGRELHLFVVTNVTDEGIGAGTVNTQRMLEVLGRANIIPEVTKLRKIGQLSNATFGGSVGYIDPGDINKRNREMSEKIADFKKKADEIQSSEILPEERPGLKVHICSLVSPDSPPEEWVPVYIHSKLMIVNDVFTTHGSANINTRSMQVDSEMNI
;
A
#
# COMPACT_ATOMS: atom_id res chain seq x y z
N MET A 1 23.60 -17.36 6.88
CA MET A 1 24.54 -16.23 6.83
C MET A 1 24.75 -15.75 8.23
N THR A 2 25.98 -15.80 8.75
CA THR A 2 26.32 -15.17 10.02
C THR A 2 26.16 -13.66 9.79
N GLN A 3 25.14 -13.09 10.37
CA GLN A 3 24.90 -11.66 10.32
C GLN A 3 25.94 -11.00 11.21
N GLU A 4 26.98 -10.50 10.60
CA GLU A 4 27.88 -9.58 11.28
C GLU A 4 27.11 -8.28 11.54
N ASP A 5 27.32 -7.73 12.71
CA ASP A 5 26.71 -6.48 13.10
C ASP A 5 27.02 -5.39 12.13
N ILE A 6 26.01 -4.85 11.68
CA ILE A 6 26.09 -3.79 10.82
C ILE A 6 26.45 -2.61 11.52
N ILE A 7 27.40 -2.15 11.27
CA ILE A 7 27.89 -1.27 11.08
C ILE A 7 28.42 -0.24 11.35
N THR A 8 28.50 0.52 11.36
CA THR A 8 29.15 1.56 11.70
C THR A 8 30.37 1.61 11.47
N PRO A 9 31.10 2.40 11.35
CA PRO A 9 31.14 3.71 11.41
C PRO A 9 31.24 4.33 10.33
N ILE A 10 30.93 4.99 10.15
CA ILE A 10 30.60 5.71 9.53
C ILE A 10 31.22 7.06 9.55
N ALA A 11 32.37 7.23 9.80
CA ALA A 11 33.08 8.42 9.57
C ALA A 11 34.31 8.12 8.74
N THR A 12 34.34 8.58 7.52
CA THR A 12 35.60 8.79 6.82
C THR A 12 36.07 10.20 7.15
N VAL A 13 37.12 10.30 7.93
CA VAL A 13 37.72 11.59 8.24
C VAL A 13 38.72 11.92 7.16
N ASP A 14 38.36 12.77 6.26
CA ASP A 14 39.31 13.63 5.58
C ASP A 14 39.61 14.81 6.53
N THR A 15 40.83 15.31 6.55
CA THR A 15 41.30 16.41 7.37
C THR A 15 40.48 17.70 7.29
N ARG A 16 39.49 17.76 6.40
CA ARG A 16 38.60 18.91 6.17
C ARG A 16 37.11 18.59 6.20
N GLN A 17 36.72 17.33 6.13
CA GLN A 17 35.30 16.93 6.07
C GLN A 17 35.08 15.58 6.78
N CYS A 18 34.03 15.49 7.57
CA CYS A 18 33.55 14.24 8.13
C CYS A 18 32.25 13.86 7.42
N MET A 19 32.22 12.70 6.78
CA MET A 19 31.00 12.15 6.23
C MET A 19 30.42 11.16 7.23
N ILE A 20 29.24 11.47 7.73
CA ILE A 20 28.50 10.59 8.64
C ILE A 20 27.30 10.04 7.89
N THR A 21 27.21 8.72 7.78
CA THR A 21 26.02 8.04 7.26
C THR A 21 25.17 7.58 8.43
N SER A 22 23.94 8.08 8.51
CA SER A 22 23.00 7.64 9.53
C SER A 22 22.64 6.18 9.32
N PRO A 23 22.63 5.33 10.37
CA PRO A 23 22.24 3.92 10.26
C PRO A 23 20.76 3.72 9.92
N TRP A 24 19.98 4.79 9.94
CA TRP A 24 18.55 4.77 9.62
C TRP A 24 18.24 4.94 8.13
N PHE A 25 19.20 5.37 7.31
CA PHE A 25 19.03 5.53 5.88
C PHE A 25 19.63 4.37 5.10
N VAL A 26 18.85 3.84 4.16
CA VAL A 26 19.28 2.74 3.29
C VAL A 26 20.29 3.25 2.28
N GLN A 27 21.40 2.53 2.15
CA GLN A 27 22.47 2.87 1.20
C GLN A 27 22.19 2.25 -0.18
N ASN A 28 22.81 2.82 -1.22
CA ASN A 28 22.73 2.32 -2.59
C ASN A 28 21.32 2.24 -3.17
N THR A 29 20.43 3.09 -2.68
CA THR A 29 19.06 3.24 -3.20
C THR A 29 19.01 4.20 -4.37
N GLU A 30 17.87 4.21 -5.07
CA GLU A 30 17.64 5.15 -6.17
C GLU A 30 17.61 6.60 -5.68
N TYR A 31 17.04 6.85 -4.50
CA TYR A 31 16.91 8.17 -3.93
C TYR A 31 17.74 8.29 -2.65
N SER A 32 18.69 9.20 -2.65
CA SER A 32 19.51 9.52 -1.48
C SER A 32 18.71 10.30 -0.42
N PRO A 33 19.13 10.27 0.85
CA PRO A 33 18.56 11.15 1.88
C PRO A 33 18.70 12.62 1.49
N MET A 34 17.64 13.41 1.70
CA MET A 34 17.58 14.82 1.38
C MET A 34 16.95 15.64 2.52
N PRO A 35 17.34 16.91 2.68
CA PRO A 35 16.64 17.80 3.58
C PRO A 35 15.18 17.98 3.18
N ALA A 36 14.29 17.93 4.18
CA ALA A 36 12.85 18.14 3.99
C ALA A 36 12.26 18.88 5.20
N THR A 37 11.11 19.54 5.01
CA THR A 37 10.18 19.70 6.13
C THR A 37 9.20 18.55 6.09
N TYR A 38 8.81 18.05 7.25
CA TYR A 38 7.88 16.94 7.37
C TYR A 38 6.76 17.30 8.36
N LYS A 39 5.52 17.04 7.93
CA LYS A 39 4.33 17.08 8.79
C LYS A 39 3.51 15.82 8.54
N SER A 40 3.28 15.04 9.59
CA SER A 40 2.27 13.96 9.56
C SER A 40 0.86 14.55 9.40
N LEU A 41 0.03 13.85 8.64
CA LEU A 41 -1.38 14.18 8.41
C LEU A 41 -2.17 12.92 8.77
N VAL A 42 -2.81 12.95 9.92
CA VAL A 42 -3.51 11.79 10.47
C VAL A 42 -4.97 11.85 10.03
N ASN A 43 -5.47 10.71 9.59
CA ASN A 43 -6.83 10.51 9.11
C ASN A 43 -7.25 11.38 7.91
N GLY A 44 -8.38 11.03 7.32
CA GLY A 44 -8.82 11.62 6.06
C GLY A 44 -9.16 13.09 6.16
N GLU A 45 -9.74 13.54 7.27
CA GLU A 45 -10.12 14.95 7.46
C GLU A 45 -8.90 15.88 7.33
N GLU A 46 -7.81 15.61 8.06
CA GLU A 46 -6.60 16.44 7.98
C GLU A 46 -5.86 16.25 6.65
N ALA A 47 -5.70 15.00 6.21
CA ALA A 47 -4.92 14.69 5.03
C ALA A 47 -5.56 15.27 3.75
N PHE A 48 -6.84 15.05 3.55
CA PHE A 48 -7.52 15.56 2.36
C PHE A 48 -7.71 17.07 2.39
N ALA A 49 -7.94 17.68 3.55
CA ALA A 49 -7.98 19.14 3.66
C ALA A 49 -6.65 19.78 3.28
N ALA A 50 -5.52 19.22 3.73
CA ALA A 50 -4.19 19.71 3.38
C ALA A 50 -3.93 19.61 1.87
N VAL A 51 -4.30 18.51 1.23
CA VAL A 51 -4.19 18.33 -0.23
C VAL A 51 -5.12 19.28 -0.98
N TYR A 52 -6.38 19.42 -0.54
CA TYR A 52 -7.36 20.35 -1.15
C TYR A 52 -6.85 21.78 -1.19
N HIS A 53 -6.35 22.28 -0.05
CA HIS A 53 -5.83 23.65 0.03
C HIS A 53 -4.56 23.84 -0.81
N ALA A 54 -3.69 22.84 -0.89
CA ALA A 54 -2.52 22.91 -1.76
C ALA A 54 -2.94 23.01 -3.23
N ILE A 55 -3.87 22.16 -3.67
CA ILE A 55 -4.41 22.16 -5.04
C ILE A 55 -5.16 23.48 -5.34
N MET A 56 -6.00 23.95 -4.42
CA MET A 56 -6.74 25.19 -4.59
C MET A 56 -5.81 26.40 -4.77
N ASN A 57 -4.65 26.38 -4.10
CA ASN A 57 -3.65 27.46 -4.18
C ASN A 57 -2.62 27.25 -5.30
N ALA A 58 -2.70 26.16 -6.06
CA ALA A 58 -1.78 25.89 -7.16
C ALA A 58 -1.76 27.04 -8.18
N GLN A 59 -0.57 27.32 -8.72
CA GLN A 59 -0.33 28.40 -9.67
C GLN A 59 0.16 27.88 -11.03
N LYS A 60 0.79 26.70 -11.08
CA LYS A 60 1.40 26.18 -12.31
C LYS A 60 1.06 24.74 -12.60
N THR A 61 1.31 23.82 -11.64
CA THR A 61 1.15 22.39 -11.88
C THR A 61 0.58 21.65 -10.67
N VAL A 62 -0.21 20.60 -10.95
CA VAL A 62 -0.64 19.58 -10.00
C VAL A 62 -0.40 18.22 -10.62
N ASP A 63 0.48 17.43 -10.02
CA ASP A 63 0.83 16.08 -10.47
C ASP A 63 0.42 15.06 -9.39
N ILE A 64 -0.46 14.12 -9.74
CA ILE A 64 -1.03 13.12 -8.82
C ILE A 64 -0.68 11.72 -9.30
N ILE A 65 -0.15 10.88 -8.40
CA ILE A 65 -0.15 9.43 -8.55
C ILE A 65 -1.13 8.85 -7.55
N CYS A 66 -1.98 7.93 -7.98
CA CYS A 66 -2.96 7.29 -7.10
C CYS A 66 -3.22 5.83 -7.49
N TRP A 67 -3.53 5.02 -6.49
CA TRP A 67 -4.10 3.70 -6.71
C TRP A 67 -5.59 3.81 -7.02
N GLY A 68 -6.31 4.59 -6.24
CA GLY A 68 -7.74 4.84 -6.37
C GLY A 68 -8.04 6.32 -6.50
N PHE A 69 -8.98 6.66 -7.40
CA PHE A 69 -9.42 8.04 -7.64
C PHE A 69 -10.92 8.08 -7.91
N GLN A 70 -11.64 8.91 -7.16
CA GLN A 70 -13.07 9.14 -7.29
C GLN A 70 -13.31 10.63 -7.51
N PRO A 71 -13.59 11.08 -8.74
CA PRO A 71 -13.81 12.49 -9.05
C PRO A 71 -14.89 13.17 -8.21
N SER A 72 -15.94 12.46 -7.83
CA SER A 72 -17.03 12.97 -6.99
C SER A 72 -16.71 13.02 -5.50
N MET A 73 -15.51 12.63 -5.06
CA MET A 73 -15.12 12.66 -3.66
C MET A 73 -14.96 14.09 -3.14
N TYR A 74 -15.51 14.35 -1.95
CA TYR A 74 -15.30 15.61 -1.24
C TYR A 74 -14.12 15.49 -0.28
N PHE A 75 -13.07 16.29 -0.51
CA PHE A 75 -11.89 16.34 0.36
C PHE A 75 -12.15 17.17 1.62
N ILE A 76 -12.97 18.21 1.50
CA ILE A 76 -13.49 19.00 2.62
C ILE A 76 -15.00 18.76 2.67
N ARG A 77 -15.51 18.41 3.85
CA ARG A 77 -16.90 18.01 4.06
C ARG A 77 -17.67 19.04 4.90
N ASP A 78 -17.69 20.27 4.41
CA ASP A 78 -18.35 21.45 5.02
C ASP A 78 -19.71 21.81 4.38
N GLY A 79 -20.18 20.97 3.46
CA GLY A 79 -21.41 21.18 2.71
C GLY A 79 -21.31 22.19 1.56
N GLN A 80 -20.20 22.90 1.41
CA GLN A 80 -20.02 23.98 0.43
C GLN A 80 -18.83 23.79 -0.52
N SER A 81 -17.79 23.09 -0.08
CA SER A 81 -16.58 22.84 -0.86
C SER A 81 -16.86 21.99 -2.09
N LEU A 82 -16.08 22.19 -3.14
CA LEU A 82 -16.16 21.42 -4.38
C LEU A 82 -15.65 19.98 -4.18
N CYS A 83 -16.20 19.04 -4.92
CA CYS A 83 -15.55 17.73 -5.03
C CYS A 83 -14.23 17.84 -5.80
N ILE A 84 -13.36 16.82 -5.69
CA ILE A 84 -12.01 16.89 -6.27
C ILE A 84 -12.05 17.07 -7.79
N GLY A 85 -12.97 16.41 -8.49
CA GLY A 85 -13.12 16.55 -9.94
C GLY A 85 -13.46 17.99 -10.36
N GLU A 86 -14.39 18.65 -9.64
CA GLU A 86 -14.75 20.04 -9.88
C GLU A 86 -13.60 20.99 -9.55
N LEU A 87 -12.90 20.78 -8.43
CA LEU A 87 -11.74 21.60 -8.04
C LEU A 87 -10.66 21.58 -9.11
N LEU A 88 -10.28 20.39 -9.60
CA LEU A 88 -9.25 20.23 -10.63
C LEU A 88 -9.65 20.91 -11.93
N CYS A 89 -10.91 20.79 -12.36
CA CYS A 89 -11.43 21.51 -13.52
C CYS A 89 -11.37 23.03 -13.32
N LYS A 90 -11.84 23.50 -12.17
CA LYS A 90 -11.86 24.95 -11.86
C LYS A 90 -10.46 25.58 -11.91
N ILE A 91 -9.45 24.95 -11.28
CA ILE A 91 -8.10 25.53 -11.30
C ILE A 91 -7.45 25.46 -12.69
N ALA A 92 -7.72 24.41 -13.46
CA ALA A 92 -7.26 24.31 -14.84
C ALA A 92 -7.87 25.40 -15.72
N GLU A 93 -9.16 25.63 -15.61
CA GLU A 93 -9.88 26.63 -16.41
C GLU A 93 -9.56 28.07 -16.01
N THR A 94 -9.62 28.37 -14.70
CA THR A 94 -9.54 29.76 -14.22
C THR A 94 -8.10 30.23 -14.00
N LYS A 95 -7.20 29.35 -13.57
CA LYS A 95 -5.81 29.70 -13.26
C LYS A 95 -4.81 29.17 -14.28
N LYS A 96 -5.27 28.38 -15.27
CA LYS A 96 -4.41 27.73 -16.27
C LYS A 96 -3.39 26.76 -15.66
N VAL A 97 -3.72 26.16 -14.51
CA VAL A 97 -2.89 25.15 -13.86
C VAL A 97 -2.94 23.86 -14.68
N GLN A 98 -1.78 23.29 -14.98
CA GLN A 98 -1.71 21.98 -15.63
C GLN A 98 -1.91 20.88 -14.61
N VAL A 99 -2.96 20.08 -14.79
CA VAL A 99 -3.32 18.97 -13.89
C VAL A 99 -3.06 17.64 -14.59
N ARG A 100 -2.22 16.80 -13.99
CA ARG A 100 -1.86 15.47 -14.47
C ARG A 100 -2.12 14.43 -13.40
N ILE A 101 -2.80 13.34 -13.77
CA ILE A 101 -3.15 12.27 -12.84
C ILE A 101 -2.74 10.93 -13.46
N LEU A 102 -1.92 10.17 -12.73
CA LEU A 102 -1.57 8.77 -13.04
C LEU A 102 -2.33 7.85 -12.09
N GLY A 103 -3.31 7.12 -12.60
CA GLY A 103 -4.07 6.15 -11.82
C GLY A 103 -3.78 4.71 -12.21
N TRP A 104 -3.69 3.80 -11.22
CA TRP A 104 -3.56 2.39 -11.54
C TRP A 104 -4.82 1.87 -12.21
N GLU A 105 -4.64 1.18 -13.32
CA GLU A 105 -5.73 0.62 -14.12
C GLU A 105 -5.40 -0.80 -14.59
N MET A 106 -6.31 -1.73 -14.32
CA MET A 106 -6.30 -3.04 -14.99
C MET A 106 -7.04 -2.95 -16.33
N PRO A 107 -6.69 -3.80 -17.32
CA PRO A 107 -7.44 -3.89 -18.56
C PRO A 107 -8.95 -3.99 -18.30
N CYS A 108 -9.73 -3.21 -19.02
CA CYS A 108 -11.19 -3.11 -18.87
C CYS A 108 -11.68 -2.67 -17.47
N ASN A 109 -10.81 -2.08 -16.65
CA ASN A 109 -11.07 -1.76 -15.25
C ASN A 109 -11.56 -2.97 -14.42
N ALA A 110 -11.01 -4.16 -14.71
CA ALA A 110 -11.44 -5.42 -14.09
C ALA A 110 -11.07 -5.53 -12.59
N ALA A 111 -10.32 -4.59 -12.03
CA ALA A 111 -9.95 -4.61 -10.60
C ALA A 111 -11.15 -4.72 -9.65
N GLY A 112 -12.28 -4.11 -10.03
CA GLY A 112 -13.51 -4.17 -9.26
C GLY A 112 -14.20 -5.55 -9.19
N VAL A 113 -13.80 -6.53 -10.01
CA VAL A 113 -14.36 -7.89 -9.96
C VAL A 113 -13.83 -8.67 -8.76
N GLY A 114 -12.56 -8.45 -8.40
CA GLY A 114 -11.88 -9.19 -7.33
C GLY A 114 -11.77 -8.44 -6.01
N GLY A 115 -12.32 -7.23 -5.88
CA GLY A 115 -12.14 -6.40 -4.70
C GLY A 115 -12.79 -5.03 -4.78
N GLU A 116 -12.18 -4.04 -4.15
CA GLU A 116 -12.63 -2.65 -4.16
C GLU A 116 -12.42 -2.01 -5.54
N ALA A 117 -13.46 -1.35 -6.06
CA ALA A 117 -13.35 -0.60 -7.32
C ALA A 117 -12.48 0.65 -7.08
N ASN A 118 -11.25 0.62 -7.58
CA ASN A 118 -10.30 1.71 -7.39
C ASN A 118 -10.58 2.95 -8.26
N LEU A 119 -11.26 2.79 -9.39
CA LEU A 119 -11.66 3.87 -10.30
C LEU A 119 -13.18 3.81 -10.55
N PRO A 120 -14.01 4.27 -9.60
CA PRO A 120 -15.46 4.26 -9.75
C PRO A 120 -15.89 5.05 -10.98
N GLY A 121 -16.76 4.46 -11.80
CA GLY A 121 -17.24 5.09 -13.03
C GLY A 121 -16.34 4.94 -14.25
N LYS A 122 -15.06 4.56 -14.10
CA LYS A 122 -14.17 4.33 -15.23
C LYS A 122 -14.43 2.95 -15.87
N GLY A 123 -14.41 2.90 -17.20
CA GLY A 123 -14.61 1.66 -17.96
C GLY A 123 -16.08 1.34 -18.24
N VAL A 124 -16.29 0.18 -18.89
CA VAL A 124 -17.61 -0.23 -19.41
C VAL A 124 -18.43 -1.06 -18.44
N ILE A 125 -17.79 -1.68 -17.46
CA ILE A 125 -18.46 -2.54 -16.49
C ILE A 125 -19.02 -1.68 -15.36
N ARG A 126 -20.35 -1.69 -15.20
CA ARG A 126 -21.01 -1.04 -14.07
C ARG A 126 -21.12 -2.01 -12.91
N TYR A 127 -20.36 -1.76 -11.86
CA TYR A 127 -20.50 -2.50 -10.61
C TYR A 127 -21.61 -1.86 -9.77
N LYS A 128 -22.73 -2.54 -9.62
CA LYS A 128 -23.87 -2.04 -8.84
C LYS A 128 -23.61 -2.05 -7.33
N ASP A 129 -22.93 -3.10 -6.85
CA ASP A 129 -22.65 -3.29 -5.43
C ASP A 129 -21.14 -3.26 -5.20
N ARG A 130 -20.61 -2.09 -4.89
CA ARG A 130 -19.20 -1.93 -4.59
C ARG A 130 -18.96 -2.20 -3.12
N LYS A 131 -18.20 -3.23 -2.82
CA LYS A 131 -17.75 -3.47 -1.45
C LYS A 131 -16.98 -2.24 -0.95
N GLY A 132 -17.45 -1.67 0.16
CA GLY A 132 -16.78 -0.58 0.83
C GLY A 132 -17.14 0.84 0.36
N GLN A 133 -17.80 1.04 -0.78
CA GLN A 133 -18.11 2.37 -1.30
C GLN A 133 -19.60 2.71 -1.22
N SER A 134 -19.92 3.79 -0.50
CA SER A 134 -21.25 4.39 -0.48
C SER A 134 -21.33 5.50 -1.51
N THR A 135 -21.79 5.17 -2.72
CA THR A 135 -21.94 6.14 -3.81
C THR A 135 -23.34 6.04 -4.40
N THR A 136 -24.04 7.19 -4.53
CA THR A 136 -25.32 7.27 -5.24
C THR A 136 -25.15 7.07 -6.74
N ASP A 137 -26.23 6.73 -7.45
CA ASP A 137 -26.21 6.58 -8.91
C ASP A 137 -25.80 7.90 -9.60
N GLU A 138 -26.23 9.05 -9.09
CA GLU A 138 -25.89 10.38 -9.62
C GLU A 138 -24.40 10.66 -9.53
N ARG A 139 -23.77 10.36 -8.39
CA ARG A 139 -22.34 10.54 -8.21
C ARG A 139 -21.53 9.57 -9.08
N TYR A 140 -22.02 8.35 -9.24
CA TYR A 140 -21.41 7.38 -10.14
C TYR A 140 -21.47 7.86 -11.60
N ASP A 141 -22.59 8.43 -12.03
CA ASP A 141 -22.74 8.96 -13.37
C ASP A 141 -21.88 10.22 -13.58
N TYR A 142 -21.69 11.05 -12.55
CA TYR A 142 -20.72 12.14 -12.55
C TYR A 142 -19.29 11.60 -12.75
N ASP A 143 -18.85 10.62 -11.95
CA ASP A 143 -17.53 10.01 -12.07
C ASP A 143 -17.31 9.45 -13.47
N ARG A 144 -18.32 8.80 -14.01
CA ARG A 144 -18.28 8.24 -15.37
C ARG A 144 -18.14 9.31 -16.45
N GLN A 145 -18.87 10.42 -16.35
CA GLN A 145 -18.77 11.54 -17.28
C GLN A 145 -17.40 12.21 -17.17
N TRP A 146 -16.90 12.40 -15.96
CA TRP A 146 -15.59 12.97 -15.70
C TRP A 146 -14.48 12.14 -16.35
N PHE A 147 -14.44 10.83 -16.13
CA PHE A 147 -13.44 9.95 -16.75
C PHE A 147 -13.55 9.92 -18.28
N ARG A 148 -14.74 9.95 -18.84
CA ARG A 148 -14.92 10.02 -20.31
C ARG A 148 -14.31 11.28 -20.89
N GLN A 149 -14.50 12.40 -20.24
CA GLN A 149 -14.01 13.69 -20.72
C GLN A 149 -12.51 13.83 -20.53
N TYR A 150 -11.98 13.46 -19.37
CA TYR A 150 -10.62 13.79 -18.95
C TYR A 150 -9.63 12.65 -19.01
N SER A 151 -10.02 11.42 -19.33
CA SER A 151 -9.05 10.34 -19.54
C SER A 151 -8.36 10.45 -20.89
N LEU A 152 -7.08 10.08 -20.93
CA LEU A 152 -6.31 10.00 -22.19
C LEU A 152 -6.93 9.00 -23.16
N SER A 153 -7.44 7.86 -22.66
CA SER A 153 -8.16 6.84 -23.44
C SER A 153 -9.58 7.23 -23.85
N GLY A 154 -10.17 8.19 -23.15
CA GLY A 154 -11.43 8.88 -23.48
C GLY A 154 -12.61 8.05 -23.97
N GLU A 155 -13.52 8.73 -24.69
CA GLU A 155 -14.75 8.17 -25.27
C GLU A 155 -14.50 7.08 -26.34
N TRP A 156 -13.30 7.01 -26.89
CA TRP A 156 -13.00 6.11 -27.99
C TRP A 156 -13.11 4.63 -27.57
N SER A 157 -12.65 4.27 -26.39
CA SER A 157 -12.74 2.89 -25.88
C SER A 157 -14.19 2.42 -25.67
N ASP A 158 -15.06 3.32 -25.18
CA ASP A 158 -16.49 3.01 -24.96
C ASP A 158 -17.26 2.85 -26.29
N HIS A 159 -16.90 3.61 -27.29
CA HIS A 159 -17.55 3.57 -28.59
C HIS A 159 -17.21 2.30 -29.38
N GLN A 160 -15.96 1.87 -29.34
CA GLN A 160 -15.49 0.66 -30.04
C GLN A 160 -16.01 -0.62 -29.38
N LEU A 161 -16.07 -0.67 -28.05
CA LEU A 161 -16.67 -1.78 -27.31
C LEU A 161 -18.17 -1.96 -27.60
N LYS A 162 -18.91 -0.85 -27.72
CA LYS A 162 -20.35 -0.90 -28.08
C LYS A 162 -20.58 -1.41 -29.48
N LYS A 163 -19.62 -1.24 -30.40
CA LYS A 163 -19.73 -1.70 -31.79
C LYS A 163 -19.26 -3.14 -32.02
N GLY A 164 -18.62 -3.78 -31.02
CA GLY A 164 -18.09 -5.14 -31.15
C GLY A 164 -17.01 -5.29 -32.23
N GLN A 165 -16.38 -4.17 -32.64
CA GLN A 165 -15.54 -4.10 -33.83
C GLN A 165 -14.02 -4.16 -33.54
N ALA A 166 -13.60 -4.17 -32.28
CA ALA A 166 -12.17 -4.15 -31.96
C ALA A 166 -11.79 -5.23 -30.95
N GLY A 167 -10.66 -5.89 -31.17
CA GLY A 167 -10.00 -6.72 -30.18
C GLY A 167 -9.46 -5.87 -29.02
N ILE A 168 -9.21 -6.50 -27.88
CA ILE A 168 -8.77 -5.82 -26.63
C ILE A 168 -7.51 -4.96 -26.85
N ALA A 169 -6.63 -5.33 -27.76
CA ALA A 169 -5.40 -4.59 -28.08
C ALA A 169 -5.66 -3.30 -28.90
N GLU A 170 -6.70 -3.27 -29.71
CA GLU A 170 -7.05 -2.10 -30.54
C GLU A 170 -7.85 -1.06 -29.77
N ILE A 171 -8.51 -1.46 -28.68
CA ILE A 171 -9.28 -0.58 -27.78
C ILE A 171 -8.35 0.36 -26.99
N ALA A 172 -7.09 -0.01 -26.81
CA ALA A 172 -6.12 0.75 -26.00
C ALA A 172 -5.47 1.94 -26.74
N ALA A 173 -5.63 2.04 -28.05
CA ALA A 173 -4.95 3.07 -28.86
C ALA A 173 -5.93 4.13 -29.36
N ALA A 174 -6.06 5.24 -28.62
CA ALA A 174 -6.65 6.45 -29.19
C ALA A 174 -5.81 6.93 -30.40
N PRO A 175 -6.42 7.48 -31.48
CA PRO A 175 -5.69 8.07 -32.59
C PRO A 175 -4.63 9.06 -32.09
N ILE A 176 -3.41 8.98 -32.64
CA ILE A 176 -2.24 9.78 -32.20
C ILE A 176 -2.57 11.27 -32.12
N ALA A 177 -3.33 11.78 -33.06
CA ALA A 177 -3.74 13.20 -33.08
C ALA A 177 -4.59 13.59 -31.87
N GLN A 178 -5.58 12.80 -31.47
CA GLN A 178 -6.40 13.06 -30.28
C GLN A 178 -5.60 12.95 -28.99
N ARG A 179 -4.64 12.02 -28.96
CA ARG A 179 -3.74 11.86 -27.81
C ARG A 179 -2.85 13.10 -27.64
N GLN A 180 -2.28 13.63 -28.72
CA GLN A 180 -1.47 14.85 -28.69
C GLN A 180 -2.29 16.09 -28.31
N GLU A 181 -3.50 16.22 -28.82
CA GLU A 181 -4.42 17.29 -28.46
C GLU A 181 -4.72 17.29 -26.96
N LYS A 182 -5.09 16.14 -26.39
CA LYS A 182 -5.32 16.01 -24.93
C LYS A 182 -4.07 16.30 -24.10
N LEU A 183 -2.89 15.85 -24.53
CA LEU A 183 -1.62 16.11 -23.83
C LEU A 183 -1.22 17.60 -23.83
N SER A 184 -1.64 18.37 -24.82
CA SER A 184 -1.43 19.83 -24.92
C SER A 184 -2.55 20.66 -24.29
N SER A 185 -3.66 20.04 -23.92
CA SER A 185 -4.82 20.71 -23.32
C SER A 185 -4.51 21.21 -21.91
N LEU A 186 -5.11 22.33 -21.53
CA LEU A 186 -5.09 22.85 -20.16
C LEU A 186 -6.18 22.24 -19.26
N SER A 187 -6.95 21.29 -19.75
CA SER A 187 -7.91 20.53 -18.95
C SER A 187 -7.20 19.49 -18.06
N PRO A 188 -7.79 19.04 -16.94
CA PRO A 188 -7.27 17.91 -16.20
C PRO A 188 -7.06 16.71 -17.13
N LEU A 189 -5.98 15.98 -16.93
CA LEU A 189 -5.67 14.81 -17.74
C LEU A 189 -5.40 13.59 -16.85
N PHE A 190 -6.28 12.60 -16.95
CA PHE A 190 -6.14 11.30 -16.30
C PHE A 190 -5.52 10.30 -17.26
N VAL A 191 -4.44 9.65 -16.83
CA VAL A 191 -3.72 8.61 -17.57
C VAL A 191 -3.76 7.30 -16.79
N GLY A 192 -4.33 6.26 -17.38
CA GLY A 192 -4.29 4.92 -16.81
C GLY A 192 -2.89 4.34 -16.89
N ARG A 193 -2.45 3.70 -15.81
CA ARG A 193 -1.13 3.10 -15.65
C ARG A 193 -1.25 1.62 -15.30
N GLY A 194 -0.58 0.75 -16.04
CA GLY A 194 -0.60 -0.69 -15.82
C GLY A 194 0.76 -1.34 -16.06
N PHE A 195 0.80 -2.66 -15.93
CA PHE A 195 1.98 -3.48 -16.25
C PHE A 195 1.75 -4.27 -17.52
N ASN A 196 2.70 -4.24 -18.43
CA ASN A 196 2.68 -5.07 -19.61
C ASN A 196 3.10 -6.52 -19.31
N PHE A 197 3.01 -7.41 -20.29
CA PHE A 197 3.31 -8.82 -20.11
C PHE A 197 4.78 -9.08 -19.71
N LEU A 198 5.73 -8.38 -20.31
CA LEU A 198 7.16 -8.54 -20.00
C LEU A 198 7.49 -8.08 -18.59
N GLU A 199 6.92 -6.97 -18.16
CA GLU A 199 7.07 -6.50 -16.77
C GLU A 199 6.51 -7.50 -15.76
N ARG A 200 5.34 -8.11 -16.04
CA ARG A 200 4.76 -9.14 -15.18
C ARG A 200 5.62 -10.40 -15.13
N ALA A 201 6.19 -10.82 -16.27
CA ALA A 201 7.11 -11.94 -16.33
C ALA A 201 8.40 -11.67 -15.53
N GLU A 202 8.96 -10.47 -15.63
CA GLU A 202 10.14 -10.06 -14.85
C GLU A 202 9.83 -10.02 -13.34
N ILE A 203 8.69 -9.49 -12.95
CA ILE A 203 8.24 -9.49 -11.55
C ILE A 203 8.08 -10.93 -11.04
N ALA A 204 7.45 -11.81 -11.79
CA ALA A 204 7.30 -13.21 -11.41
C ALA A 204 8.64 -13.92 -11.22
N TYR A 205 9.58 -13.70 -12.16
CA TYR A 205 10.93 -14.26 -12.09
C TYR A 205 11.68 -13.76 -10.85
N ARG A 206 11.70 -12.46 -10.61
CA ARG A 206 12.37 -11.87 -9.44
C ARG A 206 11.74 -12.33 -8.13
N ALA A 207 10.43 -12.26 -8.01
CA ALA A 207 9.73 -12.70 -6.81
C ALA A 207 10.01 -14.18 -6.50
N ALA A 208 10.05 -15.05 -7.51
CA ALA A 208 10.35 -16.47 -7.32
C ALA A 208 11.79 -16.75 -6.88
N ASN A 209 12.74 -15.88 -7.24
CA ASN A 209 14.18 -16.13 -6.97
C ASN A 209 14.74 -15.25 -5.84
N MET A 210 14.07 -14.18 -5.44
CA MET A 210 14.60 -13.19 -4.50
C MET A 210 13.73 -13.02 -3.24
N ALA A 211 12.54 -13.66 -3.17
CA ALA A 211 11.70 -13.57 -1.99
C ALA A 211 12.39 -14.15 -0.76
N LEU A 212 12.37 -13.41 0.34
CA LEU A 212 12.96 -13.83 1.61
C LEU A 212 12.13 -14.88 2.34
N ASP A 213 10.85 -15.03 1.97
CA ASP A 213 9.96 -16.05 2.56
C ASP A 213 10.04 -17.34 1.74
N PRO A 214 10.70 -18.41 2.25
CA PRO A 214 10.88 -19.66 1.51
C PRO A 214 9.59 -20.48 1.37
N ASP A 215 8.56 -20.19 2.16
CA ASP A 215 7.32 -20.96 2.18
C ASP A 215 6.27 -20.45 1.19
N ILE A 216 6.61 -19.46 0.36
CA ILE A 216 5.70 -18.98 -0.69
C ILE A 216 5.83 -19.86 -1.91
N SER A 217 4.71 -20.51 -2.30
CA SER A 217 4.69 -21.38 -3.47
C SER A 217 4.90 -20.61 -4.78
N PRO A 218 5.51 -21.22 -5.81
CA PRO A 218 5.63 -20.63 -7.15
C PRO A 218 4.28 -20.19 -7.74
N ASP A 219 3.21 -20.94 -7.49
CA ASP A 219 1.85 -20.62 -7.96
C ASP A 219 1.34 -19.32 -7.30
N THR A 220 1.64 -19.12 -6.02
CA THR A 220 1.33 -17.87 -5.32
C THR A 220 2.08 -16.70 -5.95
N MET A 221 3.37 -16.86 -6.25
CA MET A 221 4.18 -15.81 -6.89
C MET A 221 3.66 -15.45 -8.29
N LEU A 222 3.28 -16.45 -9.07
CA LEU A 222 2.68 -16.21 -10.40
C LEU A 222 1.35 -15.47 -10.28
N THR A 223 0.53 -15.82 -9.31
CA THR A 223 -0.75 -15.14 -9.04
C THR A 223 -0.51 -13.68 -8.63
N LEU A 224 0.46 -13.42 -7.75
CA LEU A 224 0.83 -12.07 -7.33
C LEU A 224 1.30 -11.21 -8.52
N ALA A 225 2.16 -11.73 -9.38
CA ALA A 225 2.63 -11.04 -10.57
C ALA A 225 1.49 -10.80 -11.59
N GLY A 226 0.54 -11.73 -11.69
CA GLY A 226 -0.67 -11.59 -12.51
C GLY A 226 -1.59 -10.46 -12.05
N THR A 227 -1.60 -10.15 -10.76
CA THR A 227 -2.45 -9.14 -10.12
C THR A 227 -1.68 -7.93 -9.60
N VAL A 228 -0.48 -7.68 -10.10
CA VAL A 228 0.40 -6.58 -9.65
C VAL A 228 -0.26 -5.21 -9.80
N THR A 229 -0.01 -4.32 -8.84
CA THR A 229 -0.59 -2.98 -8.80
C THR A 229 0.46 -1.87 -8.73
N HIS A 230 0.11 -0.69 -9.27
CA HIS A 230 0.77 0.55 -8.91
C HIS A 230 0.09 1.12 -7.67
N HIS A 231 0.69 0.91 -6.51
CA HIS A 231 0.07 1.22 -5.23
C HIS A 231 0.57 2.53 -4.60
N GLN A 232 1.49 3.23 -5.26
CA GLN A 232 1.97 4.56 -4.84
C GLN A 232 0.83 5.58 -4.80
N LYS A 233 0.92 6.53 -3.87
CA LYS A 233 -0.01 7.64 -3.72
C LYS A 233 0.79 8.89 -3.36
N THR A 234 0.90 9.81 -4.32
CA THR A 234 1.63 11.06 -4.14
C THR A 234 0.90 12.22 -4.79
N VAL A 235 1.06 13.40 -4.22
CA VAL A 235 0.64 14.66 -4.85
C VAL A 235 1.82 15.62 -4.84
N LEU A 236 2.09 16.25 -5.95
CA LEU A 236 3.12 17.28 -6.09
C LEU A 236 2.50 18.52 -6.72
N VAL A 237 2.58 19.64 -6.02
CA VAL A 237 2.00 20.91 -6.47
C VAL A 237 3.11 21.92 -6.69
N ASP A 238 3.06 22.58 -7.84
CA ASP A 238 3.93 23.70 -8.20
C ASP A 238 5.43 23.40 -8.11
N TYR A 239 5.88 22.21 -8.52
CA TYR A 239 7.30 21.86 -8.50
C TYR A 239 8.20 22.92 -9.13
N GLU A 240 7.76 23.52 -10.23
CA GLU A 240 8.49 24.55 -10.98
C GLU A 240 8.51 25.93 -10.28
N LEU A 241 7.87 26.07 -9.13
CA LEU A 241 7.85 27.27 -8.29
C LEU A 241 8.46 26.96 -6.91
N PRO A 242 9.79 26.98 -6.76
CA PRO A 242 10.47 26.51 -5.54
C PRO A 242 9.99 27.14 -4.23
N GLU A 243 9.46 28.37 -4.30
CA GLU A 243 8.96 29.10 -3.13
C GLU A 243 7.59 28.58 -2.65
N SER A 244 6.79 27.97 -3.54
CA SER A 244 5.46 27.45 -3.25
C SER A 244 5.35 25.93 -3.35
N ALA A 245 6.36 25.26 -3.91
CA ALA A 245 6.37 23.82 -4.13
C ALA A 245 6.07 23.03 -2.85
N VAL A 246 5.14 22.07 -2.95
CA VAL A 246 4.76 21.19 -1.86
C VAL A 246 4.43 19.79 -2.37
N GLY A 247 4.83 18.77 -1.62
CA GLY A 247 4.56 17.37 -1.92
C GLY A 247 3.82 16.66 -0.80
N PHE A 248 3.17 15.56 -1.16
CA PHE A 248 2.50 14.67 -0.24
C PHE A 248 2.89 13.23 -0.56
N VAL A 249 3.23 12.46 0.48
CA VAL A 249 3.35 10.99 0.43
C VAL A 249 2.20 10.44 1.23
N MET A 250 1.34 9.63 0.60
CA MET A 250 0.05 9.31 1.18
C MET A 250 -0.11 7.81 1.43
N GLY A 251 -0.74 7.46 2.56
CA GLY A 251 -1.39 6.17 2.78
C GLY A 251 -2.79 6.15 2.18
N HIS A 252 -3.52 7.26 2.30
CA HIS A 252 -4.91 7.41 1.85
C HIS A 252 -5.10 7.23 0.34
N ASN A 253 -6.10 6.46 -0.05
CA ASN A 253 -6.63 6.48 -1.40
C ASN A 253 -7.64 7.63 -1.55
N MET A 254 -7.74 8.20 -2.74
CA MET A 254 -8.68 9.28 -3.04
C MET A 254 -10.07 8.72 -3.37
N LEU A 255 -10.66 8.02 -2.40
CA LEU A 255 -11.98 7.39 -2.45
C LEU A 255 -12.76 7.75 -1.19
N ASP A 256 -14.07 7.89 -1.30
CA ASP A 256 -14.95 8.34 -0.21
C ASP A 256 -14.75 7.61 1.13
N GLU A 257 -14.56 6.32 1.08
CA GLU A 257 -14.42 5.48 2.29
C GLU A 257 -13.11 5.71 3.07
N TYR A 258 -12.13 6.42 2.47
CA TYR A 258 -10.86 6.77 3.13
C TYR A 258 -10.94 8.09 3.90
N TRP A 259 -12.05 8.81 3.79
CA TRP A 259 -12.28 10.01 4.57
C TRP A 259 -12.88 9.64 5.92
N ASP A 260 -12.19 9.98 6.99
CA ASP A 260 -12.64 9.82 8.37
C ASP A 260 -12.03 10.89 9.26
N THR A 261 -12.59 11.04 10.46
CA THR A 261 -12.11 11.95 11.51
C THR A 261 -11.39 11.18 12.60
N ASP A 262 -10.66 11.87 13.48
CA ASP A 262 -9.99 11.27 14.65
C ASP A 262 -10.95 10.63 15.66
N LYS A 263 -12.24 10.94 15.56
CA LYS A 263 -13.27 10.38 16.45
C LYS A 263 -13.62 8.93 16.10
N HIS A 264 -13.40 8.51 14.88
CA HIS A 264 -13.75 7.17 14.39
C HIS A 264 -15.15 6.71 14.82
N SER A 265 -16.13 7.62 14.78
CA SER A 265 -17.49 7.34 15.27
C SER A 265 -18.15 6.21 14.49
N ALA A 266 -18.74 5.24 15.19
CA ALA A 266 -19.60 4.20 14.63
C ALA A 266 -21.06 4.68 14.44
N LEU A 267 -21.55 5.58 15.30
CA LEU A 267 -22.95 5.98 15.37
C LEU A 267 -23.38 6.92 14.24
N PHE A 268 -22.46 7.74 13.76
CA PHE A 268 -22.73 8.73 12.71
C PHE A 268 -22.28 8.27 11.33
N ARG A 269 -22.37 6.97 11.07
CA ARG A 269 -22.11 6.36 9.77
C ARG A 269 -23.41 5.82 9.21
N PRO A 270 -24.13 6.60 8.48
CA PRO A 270 -25.35 6.11 7.89
C PRO A 270 -24.98 5.10 6.82
N GLY A 271 -25.35 3.91 7.05
CA GLY A 271 -25.43 2.94 5.98
C GLY A 271 -26.34 3.47 4.88
N ASN A 272 -25.84 4.21 3.97
CA ASN A 272 -26.40 4.69 2.72
C ASN A 272 -27.05 6.08 2.67
N ASN A 273 -27.24 6.84 3.74
CA ASN A 273 -28.04 8.07 3.69
C ASN A 273 -27.33 9.35 4.12
N MET A 274 -26.06 9.32 4.50
CA MET A 274 -25.36 10.57 4.81
C MET A 274 -24.90 11.23 3.51
N ASP A 275 -25.17 12.49 3.41
CA ASP A 275 -24.57 13.32 2.37
C ASP A 275 -23.04 13.31 2.58
N PRO A 276 -22.25 12.80 1.63
CA PRO A 276 -20.79 12.73 1.77
C PRO A 276 -20.14 14.12 1.87
N ARG A 277 -20.90 15.21 1.64
CA ARG A 277 -20.44 16.57 1.89
C ARG A 277 -20.40 16.97 3.36
N LEU A 278 -21.03 16.19 4.24
CA LEU A 278 -21.25 16.55 5.65
C LEU A 278 -20.48 15.68 6.66
N GLY A 279 -19.88 14.59 6.22
CA GLY A 279 -19.15 13.71 7.14
C GLY A 279 -18.70 12.40 6.53
N ALA A 280 -18.17 11.52 7.38
CA ALA A 280 -17.70 10.21 6.96
C ALA A 280 -18.84 9.33 6.43
N ASN A 281 -18.66 8.71 5.26
CA ASN A 281 -19.66 7.86 4.62
C ASN A 281 -19.16 6.45 4.29
N GLY A 282 -17.97 6.08 4.74
CA GLY A 282 -17.49 4.70 4.68
C GLY A 282 -18.28 3.78 5.62
N LYS A 283 -18.39 2.50 5.31
CA LYS A 283 -19.11 1.51 6.14
C LYS A 283 -18.49 1.36 7.53
N LEU A 284 -17.17 1.42 7.62
CA LEU A 284 -16.42 1.34 8.87
C LEU A 284 -15.59 2.61 9.07
N PRO A 285 -15.33 3.00 10.32
CA PRO A 285 -14.29 3.96 10.65
C PRO A 285 -12.95 3.51 10.08
N ARG A 286 -12.08 4.46 9.73
CA ARG A 286 -10.80 4.15 9.09
C ARG A 286 -9.67 4.97 9.68
N GLN A 287 -8.62 4.29 10.12
CA GLN A 287 -7.36 4.88 10.56
C GLN A 287 -6.36 4.86 9.42
N ASP A 288 -5.78 6.00 9.07
CA ASP A 288 -4.76 6.10 8.02
C ASP A 288 -3.83 7.30 8.27
N ILE A 289 -2.66 7.32 7.63
CA ILE A 289 -1.67 8.38 7.76
C ILE A 289 -1.10 8.77 6.39
N SER A 290 -0.88 10.05 6.23
CA SER A 290 -0.17 10.67 5.10
C SER A 290 0.85 11.68 5.62
N SER A 291 1.63 12.29 4.74
CA SER A 291 2.50 13.41 5.10
C SER A 291 2.54 14.50 4.06
N ARG A 292 2.84 15.72 4.52
CA ARG A 292 3.20 16.86 3.71
C ARG A 292 4.69 17.13 3.84
N VAL A 293 5.35 17.37 2.71
CA VAL A 293 6.79 17.65 2.63
C VAL A 293 7.09 18.87 1.76
N THR A 294 8.17 19.58 2.07
CA THR A 294 8.74 20.64 1.23
C THR A 294 10.25 20.54 1.23
N GLY A 295 10.92 21.24 0.33
CA GLY A 295 12.38 21.27 0.26
C GLY A 295 12.98 20.35 -0.80
N PRO A 296 14.29 20.11 -0.76
CA PRO A 296 15.01 19.33 -1.76
C PRO A 296 14.43 17.95 -2.05
N ILE A 297 13.81 17.29 -1.08
CA ILE A 297 13.16 15.98 -1.24
C ILE A 297 12.13 15.95 -2.40
N LEU A 298 11.57 17.08 -2.78
CA LEU A 298 10.60 17.20 -3.88
C LEU A 298 11.18 16.85 -5.24
N GLU A 299 12.52 16.94 -5.42
CA GLU A 299 13.20 16.48 -6.62
C GLU A 299 12.92 15.00 -6.87
N HIS A 300 12.97 14.17 -5.83
CA HIS A 300 12.72 12.74 -5.93
C HIS A 300 11.24 12.42 -6.22
N LEU A 301 10.30 13.17 -5.63
CA LEU A 301 8.88 13.04 -5.98
C LEU A 301 8.62 13.40 -7.43
N HIS A 302 9.23 14.50 -7.90
CA HIS A 302 9.12 14.93 -9.29
C HIS A 302 9.73 13.89 -10.25
N HIS A 303 10.91 13.38 -9.94
CA HIS A 303 11.57 12.34 -10.74
C HIS A 303 10.67 11.10 -10.85
N ASN A 304 10.14 10.60 -9.71
CA ASN A 304 9.23 9.44 -9.70
C ASN A 304 7.98 9.66 -10.56
N PHE A 305 7.37 10.85 -10.47
CA PHE A 305 6.22 11.19 -11.31
C PHE A 305 6.60 11.26 -12.78
N SER A 306 7.69 11.97 -13.12
CA SER A 306 8.11 12.24 -14.49
C SER A 306 8.47 10.97 -15.25
N MET A 307 9.22 10.06 -14.63
CA MET A 307 9.56 8.75 -15.22
C MET A 307 8.30 7.92 -15.52
N ALA A 308 7.35 7.93 -14.59
CA ALA A 308 6.08 7.24 -14.79
C ALA A 308 5.21 7.90 -15.86
N TRP A 309 5.18 9.23 -15.92
CA TRP A 309 4.46 10.00 -16.93
C TRP A 309 5.03 9.80 -18.33
N GLU A 310 6.35 9.87 -18.46
CA GLU A 310 7.04 9.64 -19.73
C GLU A 310 6.77 8.24 -20.29
N LYS A 311 6.83 7.22 -19.45
CA LYS A 311 6.51 5.84 -19.85
C LYS A 311 5.11 5.71 -20.47
N GLU A 312 4.11 6.37 -19.88
CA GLU A 312 2.72 6.23 -20.33
C GLU A 312 2.35 7.21 -21.47
N THR A 313 3.06 8.35 -21.58
CA THR A 313 2.67 9.42 -22.51
C THR A 313 3.70 9.76 -23.57
N GLY A 314 4.96 9.46 -23.33
CA GLY A 314 6.10 9.89 -24.15
C GLY A 314 6.55 11.33 -23.89
N GLN A 315 6.02 12.02 -22.88
CA GLN A 315 6.42 13.38 -22.54
C GLN A 315 7.52 13.37 -21.47
N ASP A 316 8.72 13.82 -21.80
CA ASP A 316 9.85 13.99 -20.86
C ASP A 316 9.68 15.27 -20.03
N LEU A 317 9.04 15.14 -18.86
CA LEU A 317 8.84 16.27 -17.94
C LEU A 317 10.14 16.70 -17.25
N LEU A 318 11.16 15.85 -17.18
CA LEU A 318 12.45 16.22 -16.59
C LEU A 318 13.12 17.31 -17.43
N THR A 319 13.13 17.14 -18.75
CA THR A 319 13.65 18.14 -19.69
C THR A 319 12.71 19.33 -19.84
N ILE A 320 11.40 19.10 -20.03
CA ILE A 320 10.42 20.19 -20.25
C ILE A 320 10.40 21.19 -19.10
N ARG A 321 10.61 20.73 -17.87
CA ARG A 321 10.58 21.57 -16.65
C ARG A 321 11.97 22.05 -16.19
N ASP A 322 13.03 21.75 -16.92
CA ASP A 322 14.41 22.03 -16.46
C ASP A 322 14.63 21.60 -15.00
N SER A 323 14.29 20.33 -14.70
CA SER A 323 14.19 19.81 -13.34
C SER A 323 15.48 19.95 -12.53
N VAL A 324 16.66 19.88 -13.19
CA VAL A 324 17.98 20.04 -12.54
C VAL A 324 18.18 21.46 -11.99
N SER A 325 17.76 22.49 -12.74
CA SER A 325 17.86 23.88 -12.29
C SER A 325 16.84 24.18 -11.18
N ILE A 326 15.64 23.60 -11.27
CA ILE A 326 14.60 23.74 -10.25
C ILE A 326 15.03 23.10 -8.93
N ALA A 327 15.56 21.87 -8.96
CA ALA A 327 15.98 21.13 -7.78
C ALA A 327 16.96 21.92 -6.90
N LYS A 328 17.92 22.64 -7.52
CA LYS A 328 18.90 23.49 -6.82
C LYS A 328 18.29 24.69 -6.09
N LYS A 329 17.05 25.05 -6.42
CA LYS A 329 16.34 26.21 -5.86
C LYS A 329 15.29 25.83 -4.83
N LEU A 330 14.97 24.53 -4.68
CA LEU A 330 14.00 24.05 -3.72
C LEU A 330 14.41 24.41 -2.28
N LYS A 331 13.47 24.94 -1.51
CA LYS A 331 13.71 25.43 -0.16
C LYS A 331 12.85 24.75 0.88
N LEU A 332 13.44 24.58 2.07
CA LEU A 332 12.68 24.18 3.26
C LEU A 332 11.70 25.31 3.64
N ARG A 333 10.45 24.96 3.84
CA ARG A 333 9.40 25.87 4.26
C ARG A 333 8.97 25.56 5.68
N ALA A 334 9.66 26.11 6.67
CA ALA A 334 9.51 25.79 8.09
C ALA A 334 8.06 25.87 8.62
N LEU A 335 7.22 26.73 8.04
CA LEU A 335 5.79 26.82 8.38
C LEU A 335 4.97 25.59 7.94
N HIS A 336 5.54 24.71 7.11
CA HIS A 336 4.87 23.53 6.58
C HIS A 336 5.19 22.24 7.30
N GLY A 337 6.09 22.26 8.27
CA GLY A 337 6.46 21.07 9.04
C GLY A 337 7.82 21.22 9.74
N THR A 338 8.23 20.19 10.44
CA THR A 338 9.52 20.12 11.14
C THR A 338 10.64 19.85 10.14
N PRO A 339 11.77 20.58 10.17
CA PRO A 339 12.94 20.26 9.37
C PRO A 339 13.55 18.93 9.78
N VAL A 340 13.75 18.06 8.80
CA VAL A 340 14.31 16.71 9.00
C VAL A 340 15.21 16.33 7.80
N MET A 341 16.03 15.30 7.98
CA MET A 341 16.53 14.51 6.87
C MET A 341 15.52 13.41 6.56
N ALA A 342 15.14 13.28 5.32
CA ALA A 342 14.18 12.26 4.87
C ALA A 342 14.70 11.53 3.63
N GLN A 343 14.24 10.31 3.42
CA GLN A 343 14.56 9.50 2.27
C GLN A 343 13.28 8.92 1.67
N LEU A 344 13.11 9.06 0.37
CA LEU A 344 12.08 8.34 -0.37
C LEU A 344 12.61 6.97 -0.78
N LEU A 345 11.80 5.94 -0.61
CA LEU A 345 12.16 4.56 -0.89
C LEU A 345 11.06 3.90 -1.70
N ARG A 346 11.44 3.04 -2.63
CA ARG A 346 10.49 2.38 -3.52
C ARG A 346 10.60 0.86 -3.50
N THR A 347 9.47 0.21 -3.68
CA THR A 347 9.40 -1.08 -4.36
C THR A 347 9.03 -0.82 -5.81
N GLN A 348 9.85 -1.29 -6.75
CA GLN A 348 9.63 -1.22 -8.17
C GLN A 348 10.19 -2.50 -8.79
N ALA A 349 9.48 -3.60 -8.60
CA ALA A 349 9.98 -4.96 -8.78
C ALA A 349 10.50 -5.23 -10.21
N GLN A 350 9.81 -4.74 -11.26
CA GLN A 350 10.27 -4.87 -12.65
C GLN A 350 11.61 -4.17 -12.93
N ALA A 351 11.99 -3.20 -12.10
CA ALA A 351 13.28 -2.50 -12.17
C ALA A 351 14.28 -3.00 -11.11
N GLY A 352 13.96 -4.08 -10.40
CA GLY A 352 14.82 -4.65 -9.36
C GLY A 352 14.98 -3.78 -8.12
N LYS A 353 14.03 -2.88 -7.82
CA LYS A 353 14.05 -2.01 -6.64
C LYS A 353 13.24 -2.63 -5.52
N HIS A 354 13.91 -2.91 -4.39
CA HIS A 354 13.33 -3.47 -3.16
C HIS A 354 13.79 -2.66 -1.94
N ASP A 355 13.89 -1.34 -2.09
CA ASP A 355 14.46 -0.45 -1.08
C ASP A 355 13.61 -0.45 0.20
N ILE A 356 12.28 -0.61 0.07
CA ILE A 356 11.37 -0.64 1.23
C ILE A 356 11.57 -1.91 2.07
N GLU A 357 11.78 -3.07 1.43
CA GLU A 357 12.13 -4.30 2.15
C GLU A 357 13.39 -4.11 2.99
N THR A 358 14.44 -3.57 2.36
CA THR A 358 15.70 -3.27 3.06
C THR A 358 15.49 -2.28 4.20
N LEU A 359 14.65 -1.25 4.00
CA LEU A 359 14.32 -0.27 5.04
C LEU A 359 13.71 -0.93 6.28
N TYR A 360 12.68 -1.77 6.11
CA TYR A 360 12.02 -2.43 7.24
C TYR A 360 13.00 -3.30 8.02
N LEU A 361 13.83 -4.08 7.31
CA LEU A 361 14.82 -4.96 7.94
C LEU A 361 15.93 -4.15 8.65
N GLN A 362 16.43 -3.10 8.01
CA GLN A 362 17.46 -2.24 8.62
C GLN A 362 16.93 -1.51 9.85
N ALA A 363 15.74 -0.95 9.80
CA ALA A 363 15.15 -0.24 10.92
C ALA A 363 14.90 -1.16 12.11
N VAL A 364 14.38 -2.37 11.88
CA VAL A 364 14.22 -3.39 12.93
C VAL A 364 15.56 -3.82 13.50
N ASN A 365 16.58 -4.03 12.65
CA ASN A 365 17.91 -4.43 13.12
C ASN A 365 18.55 -3.39 14.06
N ASN A 366 18.20 -2.11 13.93
CA ASN A 366 18.67 -1.01 14.77
C ASN A 366 17.80 -0.76 16.01
N ALA A 367 16.74 -1.53 16.22
CA ALA A 367 15.87 -1.36 17.37
C ALA A 367 16.55 -1.78 18.68
N THR A 368 16.42 -0.95 19.70
CA THR A 368 17.03 -1.18 21.03
C THR A 368 16.05 -1.08 22.20
N GLN A 369 14.90 -0.46 22.00
CA GLN A 369 13.89 -0.23 23.03
C GLN A 369 12.50 -0.69 22.58
N PHE A 370 11.98 -0.10 21.50
CA PHE A 370 10.68 -0.49 20.99
C PHE A 370 10.55 -0.32 19.48
N ILE A 371 9.60 -1.08 18.95
CA ILE A 371 9.07 -0.97 17.59
C ILE A 371 7.57 -0.78 17.70
N TYR A 372 7.05 0.31 17.14
CA TYR A 372 5.61 0.51 16.92
C TYR A 372 5.29 0.32 15.46
N ILE A 373 4.30 -0.51 15.16
CA ILE A 373 3.80 -0.77 13.82
C ILE A 373 2.30 -0.52 13.79
N GLU A 374 1.85 0.31 12.86
CA GLU A 374 0.44 0.45 12.51
C GLU A 374 0.31 0.12 11.03
N ASN A 375 -0.29 -1.02 10.69
CA ASN A 375 -0.29 -1.51 9.33
C ASN A 375 -1.57 -2.28 8.99
N GLN A 376 -2.10 -2.04 7.79
CA GLN A 376 -3.27 -2.74 7.26
C GLN A 376 -3.10 -4.26 7.29
N TYR A 377 -1.88 -4.75 6.98
CA TYR A 377 -1.54 -6.16 6.97
C TYR A 377 -0.28 -6.42 7.78
N PHE A 378 -0.31 -7.43 8.61
CA PHE A 378 0.82 -7.89 9.40
C PHE A 378 1.06 -9.38 9.06
N ARG A 379 1.68 -9.62 7.88
CA ARG A 379 1.76 -10.93 7.26
C ARG A 379 3.02 -11.14 6.40
N TRP A 380 4.19 -10.76 6.96
CA TRP A 380 5.50 -10.98 6.35
C TRP A 380 6.45 -11.61 7.35
N PRO A 381 6.47 -12.98 7.45
CA PRO A 381 7.22 -13.73 8.47
C PRO A 381 8.71 -13.35 8.60
N PRO A 382 9.47 -13.04 7.52
CA PRO A 382 10.87 -12.65 7.66
C PRO A 382 11.11 -11.46 8.61
N LEU A 383 10.17 -10.51 8.68
CA LEU A 383 10.25 -9.40 9.62
C LEU A 383 10.10 -9.87 11.07
N ALA A 384 9.17 -10.79 11.35
CA ALA A 384 8.97 -11.34 12.69
C ALA A 384 10.18 -12.16 13.16
N GLU A 385 10.79 -12.91 12.26
CA GLU A 385 12.03 -13.66 12.54
C GLU A 385 13.17 -12.73 12.94
N LEU A 386 13.34 -11.62 12.20
CA LEU A 386 14.35 -10.62 12.52
C LEU A 386 14.05 -9.92 13.86
N ILE A 387 12.78 -9.60 14.16
CA ILE A 387 12.38 -9.03 15.46
C ILE A 387 12.80 -9.94 16.60
N ASN A 388 12.56 -11.26 16.50
CA ASN A 388 12.99 -12.22 17.52
C ASN A 388 14.52 -12.26 17.67
N GLN A 389 15.27 -12.26 16.57
CA GLN A 389 16.74 -12.24 16.61
C GLN A 389 17.27 -10.98 17.29
N VAL A 390 16.67 -9.82 16.99
CA VAL A 390 17.03 -8.54 17.62
C VAL A 390 16.69 -8.56 19.10
N ALA A 391 15.51 -9.05 19.48
CA ALA A 391 15.12 -9.15 20.89
C ALA A 391 16.05 -10.06 21.69
N GLU A 392 16.39 -11.23 21.14
CA GLU A 392 17.37 -12.14 21.77
C GLU A 392 18.75 -11.48 21.93
N ARG A 393 19.21 -10.72 20.93
CA ARG A 393 20.46 -9.96 21.00
C ARG A 393 20.41 -8.89 22.09
N GLN A 394 19.29 -8.16 22.19
CA GLN A 394 19.10 -7.14 23.24
C GLN A 394 19.04 -7.77 24.64
N SER A 395 18.43 -8.95 24.78
CA SER A 395 18.35 -9.67 26.06
C SER A 395 19.73 -10.05 26.62
N LYS A 396 20.69 -10.36 25.76
CA LYS A 396 22.07 -10.68 26.15
C LYS A 396 22.82 -9.51 26.80
N VAL A 397 22.34 -8.28 26.57
CA VAL A 397 22.86 -7.05 27.20
C VAL A 397 21.89 -6.48 28.24
N GLY A 398 20.95 -7.28 28.73
CA GLY A 398 20.00 -6.93 29.77
C GLY A 398 18.90 -5.95 29.36
N ARG A 399 18.54 -5.90 28.07
CA ARG A 399 17.47 -5.05 27.57
C ARG A 399 16.29 -5.90 27.07
N GLU A 400 15.09 -5.37 27.20
CA GLU A 400 13.88 -5.91 26.58
C GLU A 400 13.49 -5.06 25.38
N LEU A 401 13.09 -5.72 24.28
CA LEU A 401 12.52 -5.07 23.10
C LEU A 401 10.99 -5.15 23.19
N HIS A 402 10.32 -4.00 23.12
CA HIS A 402 8.87 -3.94 23.08
C HIS A 402 8.37 -3.81 21.64
N LEU A 403 7.47 -4.70 21.24
CA LEU A 403 6.78 -4.66 19.95
C LEU A 403 5.32 -4.31 20.16
N PHE A 404 4.89 -3.17 19.62
CA PHE A 404 3.50 -2.75 19.58
C PHE A 404 3.00 -2.84 18.13
N VAL A 405 1.93 -3.57 17.89
CA VAL A 405 1.32 -3.73 16.57
C VAL A 405 -0.16 -3.39 16.63
N VAL A 406 -0.57 -2.46 15.78
CA VAL A 406 -1.97 -2.13 15.54
C VAL A 406 -2.31 -2.56 14.12
N THR A 407 -3.22 -3.52 13.96
CA THR A 407 -3.52 -4.11 12.65
C THR A 407 -4.92 -4.72 12.60
N ASN A 408 -5.38 -5.03 11.39
CA ASN A 408 -6.62 -5.78 11.20
C ASN A 408 -6.34 -7.27 11.37
N VAL A 409 -6.97 -7.88 12.34
CA VAL A 409 -6.87 -9.33 12.61
C VAL A 409 -8.27 -9.92 12.59
N THR A 410 -8.44 -11.05 11.91
CA THR A 410 -9.68 -11.81 11.88
C THR A 410 -9.39 -13.30 12.11
N ASP A 411 -10.25 -13.97 12.87
CA ASP A 411 -10.20 -15.41 13.15
C ASP A 411 -11.34 -16.17 12.46
N GLU A 412 -11.99 -15.56 11.47
CA GLU A 412 -13.16 -16.11 10.79
C GLU A 412 -12.86 -17.28 9.83
N GLY A 413 -11.60 -17.71 9.73
CA GLY A 413 -11.19 -18.83 8.92
C GLY A 413 -10.00 -18.56 7.99
N ILE A 414 -9.60 -19.57 7.21
CA ILE A 414 -8.45 -19.47 6.30
C ILE A 414 -8.88 -18.78 5.02
N GLY A 415 -8.41 -17.55 4.84
CA GLY A 415 -8.57 -16.74 3.64
C GLY A 415 -7.24 -16.32 3.04
N ALA A 416 -7.32 -15.55 1.94
CA ALA A 416 -6.12 -15.01 1.29
C ALA A 416 -5.32 -14.12 2.25
N GLY A 417 -4.15 -14.59 2.65
CA GLY A 417 -3.22 -13.89 3.55
C GLY A 417 -3.37 -14.20 5.04
N THR A 418 -4.45 -14.84 5.51
CA THR A 418 -4.60 -15.22 6.93
C THR A 418 -3.56 -16.25 7.36
N VAL A 419 -3.15 -17.15 6.48
CA VAL A 419 -2.07 -18.13 6.75
C VAL A 419 -0.75 -17.41 7.05
N ASN A 420 -0.39 -16.39 6.29
CA ASN A 420 0.84 -15.63 6.54
C ASN A 420 0.73 -14.75 7.80
N THR A 421 -0.44 -14.23 8.10
CA THR A 421 -0.71 -13.57 9.39
C THR A 421 -0.50 -14.56 10.54
N GLN A 422 -1.06 -15.76 10.44
CA GLN A 422 -0.91 -16.80 11.46
C GLN A 422 0.57 -17.22 11.63
N ARG A 423 1.30 -17.41 10.53
CA ARG A 423 2.75 -17.71 10.56
C ARG A 423 3.54 -16.61 11.28
N MET A 424 3.25 -15.36 10.98
CA MET A 424 3.90 -14.22 11.61
C MET A 424 3.59 -14.14 13.11
N LEU A 425 2.34 -14.35 13.51
CA LEU A 425 1.92 -14.41 14.91
C LEU A 425 2.56 -15.60 15.65
N GLU A 426 2.64 -16.76 15.01
CA GLU A 426 3.29 -17.96 15.57
C GLU A 426 4.78 -17.73 15.83
N VAL A 427 5.51 -17.12 14.89
CA VAL A 427 6.91 -16.73 15.07
C VAL A 427 7.09 -15.83 16.29
N LEU A 428 6.18 -14.88 16.51
CA LEU A 428 6.18 -13.96 17.66
C LEU A 428 5.62 -14.58 18.96
N GLY A 429 5.23 -15.85 18.96
CA GLY A 429 4.63 -16.52 20.11
C GLY A 429 3.20 -16.06 20.42
N ARG A 430 2.48 -15.53 19.45
CA ARG A 430 1.12 -14.97 19.60
C ARG A 430 0.07 -15.64 18.71
N ALA A 431 0.26 -16.93 18.39
CA ALA A 431 -0.70 -17.74 17.63
C ALA A 431 -2.09 -17.85 18.31
N ASN A 432 -2.15 -17.58 19.61
CA ASN A 432 -3.39 -17.54 20.41
C ASN A 432 -4.32 -16.36 20.05
N ILE A 433 -3.87 -15.36 19.31
CA ILE A 433 -4.69 -14.21 18.89
C ILE A 433 -5.73 -14.64 17.83
N ILE A 434 -5.40 -15.64 17.03
CA ILE A 434 -6.30 -16.23 16.02
C ILE A 434 -6.34 -17.76 16.18
N PRO A 435 -6.94 -18.25 17.27
CA PRO A 435 -6.87 -19.67 17.65
C PRO A 435 -7.50 -20.58 16.61
N GLU A 436 -8.63 -20.22 15.99
CA GLU A 436 -9.29 -21.07 15.01
C GLU A 436 -8.47 -21.21 13.72
N VAL A 437 -7.89 -20.11 13.20
CA VAL A 437 -6.98 -20.15 12.04
C VAL A 437 -5.74 -21.00 12.38
N THR A 438 -5.21 -20.89 13.60
CA THR A 438 -4.07 -21.67 14.07
C THR A 438 -4.38 -23.16 14.11
N LYS A 439 -5.54 -23.55 14.64
CA LYS A 439 -5.99 -24.96 14.68
C LYS A 439 -6.19 -25.52 13.27
N LEU A 440 -6.88 -24.78 12.40
CA LEU A 440 -7.08 -25.19 11.00
C LEU A 440 -5.75 -25.40 10.27
N ARG A 441 -4.77 -24.51 10.48
CA ARG A 441 -3.43 -24.68 9.88
C ARG A 441 -2.72 -25.92 10.42
N LYS A 442 -2.73 -26.17 11.73
CA LYS A 442 -2.15 -27.37 12.34
C LYS A 442 -2.79 -28.66 11.81
N ILE A 443 -4.11 -28.68 11.64
CA ILE A 443 -4.84 -29.81 11.03
C ILE A 443 -4.45 -29.97 9.56
N GLY A 444 -4.29 -28.89 8.80
CA GLY A 444 -3.81 -28.93 7.41
C GLY A 444 -2.39 -29.50 7.30
N GLN A 445 -1.47 -29.09 8.18
CA GLN A 445 -0.12 -29.64 8.26
C GLN A 445 -0.12 -31.14 8.61
N LEU A 446 -0.95 -31.55 9.58
CA LEU A 446 -1.15 -32.95 9.94
C LEU A 446 -1.69 -33.75 8.76
N SER A 447 -2.64 -33.22 8.00
CA SER A 447 -3.19 -33.84 6.79
C SER A 447 -2.10 -34.07 5.75
N ASN A 448 -1.31 -33.04 5.46
CA ASN A 448 -0.20 -33.15 4.51
C ASN A 448 0.86 -34.17 4.95
N ALA A 449 1.22 -34.20 6.24
CA ALA A 449 2.15 -35.18 6.79
C ALA A 449 1.61 -36.61 6.75
N THR A 450 0.30 -36.77 6.90
CA THR A 450 -0.34 -38.11 6.94
C THR A 450 -0.60 -38.65 5.53
N PHE A 451 -1.01 -37.78 4.58
CA PHE A 451 -1.50 -38.20 3.27
C PHE A 451 -0.67 -37.68 2.09
N GLY A 452 0.29 -36.78 2.30
CA GLY A 452 1.08 -36.09 1.26
C GLY A 452 2.19 -36.92 0.59
N GLY A 453 2.27 -38.22 0.82
CA GLY A 453 3.24 -39.09 0.17
C GLY A 453 2.85 -39.43 -1.28
N SER A 454 3.85 -39.51 -2.18
CA SER A 454 3.64 -39.96 -3.56
C SER A 454 3.04 -41.37 -3.61
N VAL A 455 2.01 -41.55 -4.43
CA VAL A 455 1.42 -42.85 -4.69
C VAL A 455 2.38 -43.64 -5.59
N GLY A 456 3.21 -44.49 -5.02
CA GLY A 456 4.04 -45.42 -5.78
C GLY A 456 3.20 -46.49 -6.49
N TYR A 457 3.84 -47.23 -7.42
CA TYR A 457 3.19 -48.34 -8.15
C TYR A 457 2.49 -49.30 -7.19
N ILE A 458 1.26 -49.67 -7.49
CA ILE A 458 0.40 -50.50 -6.65
C ILE A 458 0.39 -51.94 -7.21
N ASP A 459 0.85 -52.92 -6.42
CA ASP A 459 0.61 -54.31 -6.70
C ASP A 459 -0.86 -54.67 -6.37
N PRO A 460 -1.64 -55.22 -7.32
CA PRO A 460 -3.03 -55.59 -7.09
C PRO A 460 -3.26 -56.58 -5.94
N GLY A 461 -2.23 -57.40 -5.55
CA GLY A 461 -2.30 -58.35 -4.45
C GLY A 461 -2.36 -57.73 -3.04
N ASP A 462 -1.96 -56.49 -2.89
CA ASP A 462 -1.85 -55.79 -1.59
C ASP A 462 -3.02 -54.85 -1.23
N ILE A 463 -4.09 -54.84 -2.02
CA ILE A 463 -5.20 -53.89 -1.88
C ILE A 463 -5.86 -53.97 -0.49
N ASN A 464 -6.10 -55.17 0.04
CA ASN A 464 -6.77 -55.34 1.34
C ASN A 464 -5.91 -54.89 2.51
N LYS A 465 -4.60 -55.12 2.46
CA LYS A 465 -3.64 -54.65 3.45
C LYS A 465 -3.56 -53.15 3.45
N ARG A 466 -3.50 -52.54 2.27
CA ARG A 466 -3.43 -51.12 2.08
C ARG A 466 -4.71 -50.40 2.52
N ASN A 467 -5.88 -50.98 2.25
CA ASN A 467 -7.16 -50.42 2.72
C ASN A 467 -7.23 -50.41 4.26
N ARG A 468 -6.66 -51.45 4.92
CA ARG A 468 -6.59 -51.47 6.38
C ARG A 468 -5.64 -50.41 6.90
N GLU A 469 -4.42 -50.30 6.34
CA GLU A 469 -3.42 -49.29 6.70
C GLU A 469 -3.96 -47.87 6.47
N MET A 470 -4.70 -47.65 5.37
CA MET A 470 -5.35 -46.35 5.09
C MET A 470 -6.46 -46.05 6.10
N SER A 471 -7.26 -47.06 6.49
CA SER A 471 -8.31 -46.88 7.49
C SER A 471 -7.73 -46.55 8.87
N GLU A 472 -6.61 -47.17 9.25
CA GLU A 472 -5.88 -46.90 10.49
C GLU A 472 -5.29 -45.47 10.46
N LYS A 473 -4.68 -45.05 9.34
CA LYS A 473 -4.19 -43.68 9.16
C LYS A 473 -5.31 -42.65 9.25
N ILE A 474 -6.47 -42.90 8.64
CA ILE A 474 -7.62 -42.02 8.72
C ILE A 474 -8.16 -41.91 10.16
N ALA A 475 -8.20 -43.03 10.90
CA ALA A 475 -8.64 -43.03 12.29
C ALA A 475 -7.68 -42.25 13.19
N ASP A 476 -6.36 -42.46 13.03
CA ASP A 476 -5.32 -41.73 13.76
C ASP A 476 -5.36 -40.23 13.43
N PHE A 477 -5.51 -39.86 12.13
CA PHE A 477 -5.67 -38.49 11.71
C PHE A 477 -6.90 -37.81 12.36
N LYS A 478 -8.06 -38.47 12.32
CA LYS A 478 -9.29 -37.96 12.97
C LYS A 478 -9.09 -37.69 14.44
N LYS A 479 -8.53 -38.66 15.16
CA LYS A 479 -8.24 -38.52 16.58
C LYS A 479 -7.34 -37.32 16.87
N LYS A 480 -6.22 -37.19 16.15
CA LYS A 480 -5.29 -36.08 16.32
C LYS A 480 -5.92 -34.72 15.89
N ALA A 481 -6.74 -34.72 14.86
CA ALA A 481 -7.45 -33.51 14.43
C ALA A 481 -8.45 -33.05 15.50
N ASP A 482 -9.19 -33.97 16.13
CA ASP A 482 -10.11 -33.69 17.24
C ASP A 482 -9.36 -33.17 18.48
N GLU A 483 -8.18 -33.74 18.78
CA GLU A 483 -7.29 -33.26 19.85
C GLU A 483 -6.82 -31.83 19.57
N ILE A 484 -6.41 -31.50 18.34
CA ILE A 484 -6.04 -30.12 17.96
C ILE A 484 -7.25 -29.20 18.07
N GLN A 485 -8.41 -29.60 17.55
CA GLN A 485 -9.62 -28.77 17.57
C GLN A 485 -10.08 -28.45 18.99
N SER A 486 -9.92 -29.38 19.93
CA SER A 486 -10.29 -29.19 21.34
C SER A 486 -9.18 -28.53 22.18
N SER A 487 -7.96 -28.39 21.65
CA SER A 487 -6.85 -27.81 22.38
C SER A 487 -7.00 -26.30 22.57
N GLU A 488 -6.48 -25.79 23.66
CA GLU A 488 -6.27 -24.37 23.86
C GLU A 488 -4.95 -23.93 23.21
N ILE A 489 -4.97 -22.82 22.46
CA ILE A 489 -3.76 -22.21 21.92
C ILE A 489 -3.26 -21.20 22.93
N LEU A 490 -2.12 -21.49 23.55
CA LEU A 490 -1.51 -20.61 24.55
C LEU A 490 -0.45 -19.70 23.91
N PRO A 491 -0.24 -18.49 24.47
CA PRO A 491 0.87 -17.62 24.07
C PRO A 491 2.20 -18.27 24.47
N GLU A 492 3.21 -18.06 23.64
CA GLU A 492 4.58 -18.51 23.91
C GLU A 492 5.48 -17.30 24.17
N GLU A 493 6.31 -17.39 25.20
CA GLU A 493 7.30 -16.35 25.47
C GLU A 493 8.46 -16.41 24.46
N ARG A 494 8.93 -15.24 24.05
CA ARG A 494 10.14 -15.08 23.22
C ARG A 494 11.23 -14.36 24.03
N PRO A 495 12.48 -14.85 24.04
CA PRO A 495 13.56 -14.26 24.84
C PRO A 495 13.75 -12.76 24.51
N GLY A 496 13.66 -11.92 25.53
CA GLY A 496 13.86 -10.48 25.40
C GLY A 496 12.80 -9.71 24.63
N LEU A 497 11.68 -10.34 24.25
CA LEU A 497 10.62 -9.71 23.46
C LEU A 497 9.32 -9.59 24.28
N LYS A 498 8.79 -8.37 24.36
CA LYS A 498 7.44 -8.09 24.85
C LYS A 498 6.55 -7.69 23.66
N VAL A 499 5.50 -8.47 23.41
CA VAL A 499 4.63 -8.31 22.25
C VAL A 499 3.23 -7.89 22.65
N HIS A 500 2.76 -6.78 22.06
CA HIS A 500 1.41 -6.25 22.18
C HIS A 500 0.81 -6.11 20.78
N ILE A 501 -0.22 -6.91 20.48
CA ILE A 501 -0.92 -6.86 19.18
C ILE A 501 -2.37 -6.47 19.46
N CYS A 502 -2.83 -5.41 18.81
CA CYS A 502 -4.11 -4.78 19.04
C CYS A 502 -4.84 -4.53 17.72
N SER A 503 -6.18 -4.49 17.80
CA SER A 503 -7.04 -3.89 16.79
C SER A 503 -7.73 -2.67 17.40
N LEU A 504 -8.06 -1.68 16.57
CA LEU A 504 -8.80 -0.52 17.02
C LEU A 504 -10.30 -0.77 16.92
N VAL A 505 -11.05 -0.25 17.88
CA VAL A 505 -12.49 -0.23 17.87
C VAL A 505 -12.99 1.20 18.05
N SER A 506 -14.15 1.48 17.45
CA SER A 506 -14.78 2.79 17.58
C SER A 506 -15.13 3.07 19.04
N PRO A 507 -14.79 4.25 19.60
CA PRO A 507 -15.01 4.58 21.00
C PRO A 507 -16.49 4.71 21.38
N ASP A 508 -17.36 4.92 20.40
CA ASP A 508 -18.81 5.02 20.57
C ASP A 508 -19.56 3.77 20.05
N SER A 509 -18.88 2.64 19.99
CA SER A 509 -19.52 1.35 19.64
C SER A 509 -20.65 1.02 20.60
N PRO A 510 -21.76 0.43 20.13
CA PRO A 510 -22.79 -0.09 21.02
C PRO A 510 -22.21 -1.11 22.00
N PRO A 511 -22.74 -1.18 23.23
CA PRO A 511 -22.38 -2.23 24.18
C PRO A 511 -22.52 -3.61 23.53
N GLU A 512 -21.52 -4.47 23.69
CA GLU A 512 -21.49 -5.84 23.17
C GLU A 512 -21.41 -5.97 21.63
N GLU A 513 -21.46 -4.86 20.88
CA GLU A 513 -21.33 -4.82 19.42
C GLU A 513 -20.18 -3.90 19.01
N TRP A 514 -18.96 -4.31 19.26
CA TRP A 514 -17.79 -3.50 18.93
C TRP A 514 -17.60 -3.34 17.42
N VAL A 515 -17.62 -2.09 16.98
CA VAL A 515 -17.40 -1.73 15.58
C VAL A 515 -15.90 -1.53 15.35
N PRO A 516 -15.26 -2.35 14.51
CA PRO A 516 -13.84 -2.21 14.26
C PRO A 516 -13.55 -0.91 13.51
N VAL A 517 -12.43 -0.26 13.87
CA VAL A 517 -11.80 0.77 13.04
C VAL A 517 -10.86 0.06 12.07
N TYR A 518 -11.11 0.20 10.78
CA TYR A 518 -10.27 -0.44 9.76
C TYR A 518 -8.93 0.28 9.65
N ILE A 519 -7.86 -0.41 9.97
CA ILE A 519 -6.50 0.10 9.85
C ILE A 519 -6.09 0.05 8.39
N HIS A 520 -5.79 1.21 7.81
CA HIS A 520 -5.22 1.31 6.46
C HIS A 520 -3.82 1.95 6.47
N SER A 521 -3.38 2.46 7.59
CA SER A 521 -2.02 3.00 7.80
C SER A 521 -0.93 2.01 7.43
N LYS A 522 0.23 2.52 7.05
CA LYS A 522 1.47 1.78 6.85
C LYS A 522 2.58 2.58 7.51
N LEU A 523 2.62 2.50 8.83
CA LEU A 523 3.50 3.26 9.71
C LEU A 523 4.38 2.33 10.54
N MET A 524 5.65 2.65 10.66
CA MET A 524 6.55 2.07 11.64
C MET A 524 7.37 3.18 12.33
N ILE A 525 7.46 3.11 13.65
CA ILE A 525 8.30 3.99 14.49
C ILE A 525 9.25 3.10 15.29
N VAL A 526 10.52 3.48 15.34
CA VAL A 526 11.55 2.75 16.10
C VAL A 526 12.28 3.71 17.05
N ASN A 527 12.27 3.39 18.33
CA ASN A 527 13.02 4.09 19.40
C ASN A 527 12.80 5.61 19.48
N ASP A 528 11.68 6.17 19.03
CA ASP A 528 11.41 7.62 18.90
C ASP A 528 12.41 8.41 18.04
N VAL A 529 13.25 7.74 17.26
CA VAL A 529 14.28 8.39 16.43
C VAL A 529 14.10 8.15 14.94
N PHE A 530 13.30 7.15 14.57
CA PHE A 530 13.05 6.79 13.19
C PHE A 530 11.57 6.58 12.95
N THR A 531 11.07 7.12 11.85
CA THR A 531 9.70 6.92 11.39
C THR A 531 9.69 6.65 9.89
N THR A 532 8.93 5.66 9.44
CA THR A 532 8.58 5.49 8.04
C THR A 532 7.08 5.28 7.88
N HIS A 533 6.53 5.87 6.84
CA HIS A 533 5.17 5.58 6.39
C HIS A 533 5.06 5.72 4.87
N GLY A 534 3.94 5.26 4.32
CA GLY A 534 3.67 5.38 2.90
C GLY A 534 2.61 4.40 2.40
N SER A 535 2.84 3.81 1.25
CA SER A 535 1.88 2.90 0.63
C SER A 535 2.14 1.42 0.89
N ALA A 536 3.35 1.04 1.34
CA ALA A 536 3.77 -0.35 1.43
C ALA A 536 3.21 -1.07 2.67
N ASN A 537 2.43 -2.10 2.45
CA ASN A 537 1.98 -3.00 3.49
C ASN A 537 3.09 -3.96 3.94
N ILE A 538 3.04 -4.43 5.18
CA ILE A 538 3.91 -5.50 5.67
C ILE A 538 3.41 -6.84 5.14
N ASN A 539 3.68 -7.10 3.86
CA ASN A 539 3.40 -8.35 3.17
C ASN A 539 4.36 -8.54 1.99
N THR A 540 4.51 -9.76 1.51
CA THR A 540 5.36 -10.10 0.37
C THR A 540 5.00 -9.30 -0.88
N ARG A 541 3.72 -9.01 -1.09
CA ARG A 541 3.24 -8.26 -2.24
C ARG A 541 3.87 -6.87 -2.33
N SER A 542 3.82 -6.08 -1.24
CA SER A 542 4.39 -4.74 -1.20
C SER A 542 5.93 -4.74 -1.15
N MET A 543 6.55 -5.81 -0.62
CA MET A 543 8.01 -5.91 -0.55
C MET A 543 8.62 -6.34 -1.88
N GLN A 544 7.94 -7.20 -2.67
CA GLN A 544 8.54 -7.91 -3.80
C GLN A 544 7.80 -7.73 -5.14
N VAL A 545 6.59 -7.21 -5.18
CA VAL A 545 5.72 -7.29 -6.36
C VAL A 545 5.18 -5.94 -6.79
N ASP A 546 4.40 -5.28 -5.94
CA ASP A 546 3.72 -4.03 -6.27
C ASP A 546 4.69 -2.84 -6.39
N SER A 547 4.24 -1.79 -7.07
CA SER A 547 4.95 -0.52 -7.07
C SER A 547 4.51 0.32 -5.87
N GLU A 548 5.43 0.54 -4.94
CA GLU A 548 5.19 1.22 -3.66
C GLU A 548 6.12 2.41 -3.45
N MET A 549 5.73 3.30 -2.53
CA MET A 549 6.58 4.40 -2.06
C MET A 549 6.37 4.63 -0.56
N ASN A 550 7.49 4.73 0.16
CA ASN A 550 7.56 5.15 1.56
C ASN A 550 8.51 6.34 1.72
N ILE A 551 8.32 7.06 2.81
CA ILE A 551 9.21 8.11 3.27
C ILE A 551 9.67 7.80 4.70
#